data_3274e7775be2e13a2d06df56045ccf0d
#
_entry.id   3274e7775be2e13a2d06df56045ccf0d
#
_cell.length_a   1.000
_cell.length_b   1.000
_cell.length_c   1.000
_cell.angle_alpha   90.00
_cell.angle_beta   90.00
_cell.angle_gamma   90.00
#
_symmetry.space_group_name_H-M   'P 1'
#
loop_
_entity.id
_entity.type
_entity.pdbx_description
1 polymer ?
#
loop_
_entity_poly.entity_id
_entity_poly.type
_entity_poly.pdbx_seq_one_letter_code
_entity_poly.pdbx_strand_id
1 'polypeptide(L)'
;MVGLKNGGDKMNFKLSPSSLNLMKDCPRCFWLSQHKVWKRPSGIFPSLPSGMDKILKIHFDKFMEQGKLPPELCEGKNAKECIKMKLFTDKEQLKIWQSNFKGIQWTDKKGNMLRGAVDNILVKGKKLIVLDYKTRGYPLKEDTAEHYRLQQNVYNFLLRKNGYETEDYFFLLFYIPNEVMATGEIIFDTELVKMEVDVKMAESMWKKALKLLNGKCPSDSCEWCKGR
;
A
#
# COMPACT_ATOMS: atom_id res chain seq x y z
N MET A 1 31.60 -22.11 -10.05
CA MET A 1 30.69 -23.10 -9.43
C MET A 1 30.45 -22.67 -7.98
N VAL A 2 29.33 -22.01 -7.72
CA VAL A 2 28.94 -21.65 -6.34
C VAL A 2 28.14 -22.82 -5.79
N GLY A 3 28.65 -23.44 -4.75
CA GLY A 3 28.10 -24.66 -4.15
C GLY A 3 26.68 -24.45 -3.67
N LEU A 4 25.76 -25.26 -4.16
CA LEU A 4 24.42 -25.47 -3.62
C LEU A 4 24.58 -26.03 -2.18
N LYS A 5 24.30 -25.24 -1.18
CA LYS A 5 24.11 -25.74 0.20
C LYS A 5 22.85 -26.60 0.21
N ASN A 6 23.05 -27.91 0.16
CA ASN A 6 22.05 -28.90 0.53
C ASN A 6 21.95 -28.89 2.07
N GLY A 7 20.87 -28.37 2.57
CA GLY A 7 20.50 -28.37 3.98
C GLY A 7 19.15 -27.69 4.12
N GLY A 8 18.11 -28.44 4.50
CA GLY A 8 16.70 -28.04 4.50
C GLY A 8 16.30 -26.92 5.45
N ASP A 9 16.97 -25.81 5.46
CA ASP A 9 16.51 -24.58 6.11
C ASP A 9 15.33 -24.02 5.30
N LYS A 10 14.16 -24.16 5.87
CA LYS A 10 12.90 -23.64 5.32
C LYS A 10 13.03 -22.13 5.21
N MET A 11 13.22 -21.62 3.99
CA MET A 11 13.37 -20.19 3.76
C MET A 11 12.07 -19.47 4.11
N ASN A 12 12.13 -18.52 5.06
CA ASN A 12 11.02 -17.67 5.41
C ASN A 12 10.99 -16.44 4.51
N PHE A 13 9.88 -16.22 3.83
CA PHE A 13 9.72 -15.11 2.88
C PHE A 13 9.10 -13.90 3.55
N LYS A 14 9.58 -12.70 3.17
CA LYS A 14 9.03 -11.41 3.61
C LYS A 14 8.42 -10.71 2.40
N LEU A 15 7.09 -10.67 2.36
CA LEU A 15 6.34 -10.12 1.24
C LEU A 15 5.69 -8.78 1.60
N SER A 16 5.36 -8.02 0.56
CA SER A 16 4.68 -6.72 0.64
C SER A 16 3.76 -6.54 -0.58
N PRO A 17 2.85 -5.54 -0.59
CA PRO A 17 2.05 -5.24 -1.79
C PRO A 17 2.89 -5.08 -3.05
N SER A 18 4.02 -4.39 -2.98
CA SER A 18 4.92 -4.21 -4.13
C SER A 18 5.53 -5.51 -4.62
N SER A 19 5.89 -6.44 -3.72
CA SER A 19 6.38 -7.76 -4.13
C SER A 19 5.28 -8.60 -4.75
N LEU A 20 4.05 -8.51 -4.26
CA LEU A 20 2.89 -9.20 -4.86
C LEU A 20 2.53 -8.61 -6.23
N ASN A 21 2.67 -7.29 -6.42
CA ASN A 21 2.53 -6.67 -7.73
C ASN A 21 3.62 -7.17 -8.70
N LEU A 22 4.88 -7.27 -8.25
CA LEU A 22 5.94 -7.84 -9.08
C LEU A 22 5.62 -9.30 -9.51
N MET A 23 4.97 -10.09 -8.64
CA MET A 23 4.50 -11.43 -9.01
C MET A 23 3.43 -11.39 -10.10
N LYS A 24 2.52 -10.40 -10.08
CA LYS A 24 1.52 -10.19 -11.14
C LYS A 24 2.18 -9.80 -12.45
N ASP A 25 3.17 -8.94 -12.41
CA ASP A 25 3.89 -8.47 -13.60
C ASP A 25 4.74 -9.58 -14.22
N CYS A 26 5.52 -10.28 -13.41
CA CYS A 26 6.38 -11.37 -13.85
C CYS A 26 6.70 -12.32 -12.69
N PRO A 27 6.12 -13.53 -12.69
CA PRO A 27 6.39 -14.54 -11.67
C PRO A 27 7.87 -14.92 -11.53
N ARG A 28 8.64 -14.94 -12.63
CA ARG A 28 10.07 -15.23 -12.61
C ARG A 28 10.87 -14.13 -11.92
N CYS A 29 10.63 -12.84 -12.23
CA CYS A 29 11.28 -11.72 -11.55
C CYS A 29 11.00 -11.74 -10.03
N PHE A 30 9.75 -12.03 -9.65
CA PHE A 30 9.35 -12.16 -8.26
C PHE A 30 10.12 -13.29 -7.57
N TRP A 31 10.16 -14.51 -8.18
CA TRP A 31 10.86 -15.66 -7.64
C TRP A 31 12.36 -15.36 -7.44
N LEU A 32 13.04 -14.86 -8.49
CA LEU A 32 14.45 -14.51 -8.46
C LEU A 32 14.77 -13.47 -7.36
N SER A 33 13.90 -12.47 -7.22
CA SER A 33 14.07 -11.41 -6.21
C SER A 33 13.91 -11.95 -4.78
N GLN A 34 12.90 -12.77 -4.52
CA GLN A 34 12.64 -13.32 -3.20
C GLN A 34 13.69 -14.36 -2.77
N HIS A 35 14.23 -15.12 -3.71
CA HIS A 35 15.34 -16.03 -3.48
C HIS A 35 16.72 -15.34 -3.48
N LYS A 36 16.76 -13.98 -3.62
CA LYS A 36 17.99 -13.19 -3.63
C LYS A 36 18.99 -13.59 -4.73
N VAL A 37 18.50 -14.21 -5.81
CA VAL A 37 19.31 -14.58 -6.97
C VAL A 37 19.56 -13.37 -7.86
N TRP A 38 18.51 -12.61 -8.13
CA TRP A 38 18.59 -11.40 -8.94
C TRP A 38 17.40 -10.49 -8.63
N LYS A 39 17.61 -9.18 -8.76
CA LYS A 39 16.57 -8.17 -8.54
C LYS A 39 16.45 -7.29 -9.77
N ARG A 40 15.21 -7.04 -10.21
CA ARG A 40 14.91 -6.07 -11.26
C ARG A 40 15.51 -4.71 -10.87
N PRO A 41 16.23 -4.01 -11.79
CA PRO A 41 16.71 -2.66 -11.53
C PRO A 41 15.59 -1.74 -11.07
N SER A 42 15.89 -0.87 -10.13
CA SER A 42 14.93 0.14 -9.68
C SER A 42 14.75 1.19 -10.78
N GLY A 43 13.50 1.60 -11.02
CA GLY A 43 13.21 2.76 -11.85
C GLY A 43 13.69 4.08 -11.22
N ILE A 44 13.42 5.18 -11.91
CA ILE A 44 13.69 6.52 -11.41
C ILE A 44 12.90 6.73 -10.10
N PHE A 45 13.58 7.27 -9.09
CA PHE A 45 12.94 7.57 -7.80
C PHE A 45 11.88 8.68 -7.98
N PRO A 46 10.62 8.46 -7.60
CA PRO A 46 9.54 9.42 -7.73
C PRO A 46 9.64 10.50 -6.65
N SER A 47 10.57 11.46 -6.80
CA SER A 47 10.89 12.46 -5.77
C SER A 47 9.70 13.34 -5.38
N LEU A 48 8.93 13.83 -6.35
CA LEU A 48 7.77 14.69 -6.08
C LEU A 48 6.67 13.96 -5.32
N PRO A 49 6.18 12.77 -5.73
CA PRO A 49 5.22 12.01 -4.93
C PRO A 49 5.72 11.67 -3.52
N SER A 50 7.00 11.36 -3.36
CA SER A 50 7.59 11.10 -2.05
C SER A 50 7.65 12.35 -1.16
N GLY A 51 7.94 13.51 -1.73
CA GLY A 51 7.88 14.80 -1.03
C GLY A 51 6.46 15.14 -0.61
N MET A 52 5.49 14.97 -1.51
CA MET A 52 4.07 15.18 -1.22
C MET A 52 3.58 14.27 -0.10
N ASP A 53 3.88 12.97 -0.14
CA ASP A 53 3.52 12.03 0.94
C ASP A 53 3.99 12.52 2.31
N LYS A 54 5.21 13.02 2.40
CA LYS A 54 5.78 13.53 3.65
C LYS A 54 5.02 14.75 4.19
N ILE A 55 4.73 15.74 3.33
CA ILE A 55 4.02 16.96 3.78
C ILE A 55 2.55 16.69 4.09
N LEU A 56 1.91 15.78 3.36
CA LEU A 56 0.54 15.36 3.61
C LEU A 56 0.42 14.65 4.97
N LYS A 57 1.33 13.77 5.32
CA LYS A 57 1.36 13.14 6.66
C LYS A 57 1.46 14.19 7.77
N ILE A 58 2.31 15.21 7.62
CA ILE A 58 2.42 16.33 8.57
C ILE A 58 1.11 17.13 8.63
N HIS A 59 0.47 17.37 7.49
CA HIS A 59 -0.80 18.08 7.40
C HIS A 59 -1.89 17.31 8.16
N PHE A 60 -2.05 16.02 7.91
CA PHE A 60 -3.03 15.19 8.62
C PHE A 60 -2.75 15.05 10.11
N ASP A 61 -1.48 14.97 10.51
CA ASP A 61 -1.08 14.93 11.92
C ASP A 61 -1.56 16.19 12.68
N LYS A 62 -1.49 17.39 12.07
CA LYS A 62 -1.99 18.63 12.66
C LYS A 62 -3.50 18.59 12.90
N PHE A 63 -4.28 18.05 11.96
CA PHE A 63 -5.73 17.91 12.12
C PHE A 63 -6.10 16.83 13.14
N MET A 64 -5.36 15.73 13.17
CA MET A 64 -5.52 14.69 14.18
C MET A 64 -5.31 15.24 15.59
N GLU A 65 -4.28 16.06 15.81
CA GLU A 65 -4.01 16.72 17.10
C GLU A 65 -5.13 17.67 17.53
N GLN A 66 -5.84 18.26 16.57
CA GLN A 66 -7.02 19.11 16.82
C GLN A 66 -8.33 18.32 16.98
N GLY A 67 -8.31 16.99 16.77
CA GLY A 67 -9.51 16.15 16.77
C GLY A 67 -10.46 16.43 15.60
N LYS A 68 -9.95 16.98 14.49
CA LYS A 68 -10.71 17.37 13.30
C LYS A 68 -10.32 16.54 12.09
N LEU A 69 -11.20 16.49 11.10
CA LEU A 69 -10.85 16.08 9.75
C LEU A 69 -10.28 17.28 8.97
N PRO A 70 -9.30 17.07 8.08
CA PRO A 70 -8.83 18.13 7.21
C PRO A 70 -9.88 18.52 6.17
N PRO A 71 -9.83 19.74 5.61
CA PRO A 71 -10.83 20.27 4.67
C PRO A 71 -11.14 19.33 3.50
N GLU A 72 -10.15 18.71 2.93
CA GLU A 72 -10.29 17.77 1.82
C GLU A 72 -11.16 16.54 2.12
N LEU A 73 -11.44 16.25 3.39
CA LEU A 73 -12.35 15.18 3.83
C LEU A 73 -13.67 15.67 4.40
N CYS A 74 -13.76 16.93 4.85
CA CYS A 74 -14.95 17.45 5.53
C CYS A 74 -15.64 18.58 4.77
N GLU A 75 -15.09 19.02 3.64
CA GLU A 75 -15.67 20.08 2.80
C GLU A 75 -15.96 19.59 1.39
N GLY A 76 -16.79 20.33 0.65
CA GLY A 76 -17.12 20.07 -0.74
C GLY A 76 -17.76 18.70 -1.00
N LYS A 77 -17.43 18.10 -2.14
CA LYS A 77 -18.02 16.84 -2.60
C LYS A 77 -17.65 15.62 -1.73
N ASN A 78 -16.51 15.68 -1.07
CA ASN A 78 -15.98 14.55 -0.26
C ASN A 78 -16.65 14.46 1.13
N ALA A 79 -17.19 15.55 1.64
CA ALA A 79 -17.74 15.64 3.01
C ALA A 79 -18.80 14.57 3.31
N LYS A 80 -19.65 14.24 2.34
CA LYS A 80 -20.72 13.24 2.50
C LYS A 80 -20.22 11.85 2.84
N GLU A 81 -19.04 11.47 2.28
CA GLU A 81 -18.46 10.16 2.48
C GLU A 81 -17.84 10.00 3.88
N CYS A 82 -17.37 11.10 4.47
CA CYS A 82 -16.64 11.10 5.73
C CYS A 82 -17.51 11.45 6.95
N ILE A 83 -18.83 11.52 6.80
CA ILE A 83 -19.76 11.81 7.92
C ILE A 83 -19.53 10.83 9.07
N LYS A 84 -19.42 11.39 10.31
CA LYS A 84 -19.17 10.64 11.56
C LYS A 84 -17.84 9.87 11.58
N MET A 85 -16.91 10.19 10.70
CA MET A 85 -15.55 9.66 10.77
C MET A 85 -14.62 10.59 11.55
N LYS A 86 -13.53 10.03 12.04
CA LYS A 86 -12.43 10.75 12.72
C LYS A 86 -11.10 10.19 12.22
N LEU A 87 -10.03 10.95 12.34
CA LEU A 87 -8.68 10.41 12.19
C LEU A 87 -8.38 9.46 13.36
N PHE A 88 -7.58 8.44 13.08
CA PHE A 88 -7.06 7.54 14.10
C PHE A 88 -6.11 8.28 15.01
N THR A 89 -6.33 8.25 16.34
CA THR A 89 -5.69 9.15 17.29
C THR A 89 -4.46 8.60 18.00
N ASP A 90 -4.24 7.28 17.94
CA ASP A 90 -3.01 6.68 18.48
C ASP A 90 -1.84 6.98 17.52
N LYS A 91 -1.18 8.10 17.79
CA LYS A 91 -0.08 8.64 16.98
C LYS A 91 1.13 7.70 16.94
N GLU A 92 1.42 7.01 18.04
CA GLU A 92 2.56 6.10 18.13
C GLU A 92 2.31 4.85 17.26
N GLN A 93 1.12 4.27 17.38
CA GLN A 93 0.72 3.14 16.57
C GLN A 93 0.64 3.50 15.08
N LEU A 94 0.10 4.68 14.75
CA LEU A 94 0.03 5.15 13.37
C LEU A 94 1.42 5.32 12.76
N LYS A 95 2.38 5.89 13.49
CA LYS A 95 3.78 6.01 13.04
C LYS A 95 4.43 4.66 12.77
N ILE A 96 4.13 3.65 13.58
CA ILE A 96 4.59 2.28 13.33
C ILE A 96 4.00 1.77 12.00
N TRP A 97 2.69 1.95 11.79
CA TRP A 97 1.99 1.48 10.58
C TRP A 97 2.39 2.23 9.32
N GLN A 98 2.78 3.50 9.43
CA GLN A 98 3.30 4.33 8.33
C GLN A 98 4.74 3.96 7.93
N SER A 99 5.44 3.23 8.77
CA SER A 99 6.86 2.92 8.53
C SER A 99 7.04 1.86 7.44
N ASN A 100 7.79 2.17 6.41
CA ASN A 100 8.17 1.20 5.37
C ASN A 100 9.02 0.03 5.90
N PHE A 101 9.65 0.18 7.08
CA PHE A 101 10.45 -0.86 7.71
C PHE A 101 9.64 -1.73 8.68
N LYS A 102 8.83 -1.09 9.52
CA LYS A 102 7.94 -1.76 10.47
C LYS A 102 6.61 -2.09 9.78
N GLY A 103 5.77 -1.09 9.58
CA GLY A 103 4.45 -1.24 8.98
C GLY A 103 3.50 -2.11 9.80
N ILE A 104 2.37 -2.45 9.20
CA ILE A 104 1.47 -3.48 9.71
C ILE A 104 2.04 -4.82 9.26
N GLN A 105 2.32 -5.73 10.20
CA GLN A 105 2.95 -7.01 9.92
C GLN A 105 2.07 -8.16 10.40
N TRP A 106 2.09 -9.24 9.66
CA TRP A 106 1.50 -10.51 10.07
C TRP A 106 2.40 -11.66 9.60
N THR A 107 2.61 -12.64 10.48
CA THR A 107 3.44 -13.81 10.20
C THR A 107 2.59 -15.07 10.27
N ASP A 108 2.69 -15.92 9.25
CA ASP A 108 2.01 -17.21 9.25
C ASP A 108 2.66 -18.24 10.17
N LYS A 109 2.00 -19.38 10.36
CA LYS A 109 2.51 -20.47 11.21
C LYS A 109 3.84 -21.08 10.72
N LYS A 110 4.27 -20.78 9.49
CA LYS A 110 5.51 -21.26 8.88
C LYS A 110 6.63 -20.22 8.95
N GLY A 111 6.39 -19.06 9.55
CA GLY A 111 7.35 -17.97 9.68
C GLY A 111 7.41 -17.03 8.47
N ASN A 112 6.56 -17.18 7.47
CA ASN A 112 6.51 -16.21 6.37
C ASN A 112 5.76 -14.95 6.81
N MET A 113 6.27 -13.78 6.43
CA MET A 113 5.75 -12.47 6.82
C MET A 113 5.12 -11.75 5.64
N LEU A 114 3.94 -11.18 5.86
CA LEU A 114 3.36 -10.16 5.00
C LEU A 114 3.34 -8.83 5.76
N ARG A 115 3.77 -7.75 5.12
CA ARG A 115 3.79 -6.41 5.71
C ARG A 115 3.30 -5.36 4.72
N GLY A 116 2.78 -4.26 5.27
CA GLY A 116 2.37 -3.09 4.50
C GLY A 116 2.49 -1.82 5.33
N ALA A 117 2.63 -0.69 4.68
CA ALA A 117 2.64 0.62 5.32
C ALA A 117 1.48 1.45 4.78
N VAL A 118 0.60 1.89 5.68
CA VAL A 118 -0.55 2.75 5.35
C VAL A 118 -0.16 4.22 5.45
N ASP A 119 -0.84 5.09 4.73
CA ASP A 119 -0.61 6.53 4.87
C ASP A 119 -1.40 7.10 6.06
N ASN A 120 -2.66 6.71 6.20
CA ASN A 120 -3.49 7.09 7.34
C ASN A 120 -4.63 6.09 7.58
N ILE A 121 -5.32 6.27 8.70
CA ILE A 121 -6.48 5.49 9.09
C ILE A 121 -7.59 6.44 9.55
N LEU A 122 -8.80 6.24 9.03
CA LEU A 122 -10.01 6.82 9.55
C LEU A 122 -10.71 5.82 10.49
N VAL A 123 -11.50 6.36 11.41
CA VAL A 123 -12.29 5.58 12.37
C VAL A 123 -13.76 5.95 12.24
N LYS A 124 -14.62 4.94 12.09
CA LYS A 124 -16.08 5.08 12.14
C LYS A 124 -16.64 4.12 13.18
N GLY A 125 -17.14 4.67 14.28
CA GLY A 125 -17.48 3.86 15.45
C GLY A 125 -16.25 3.15 16.01
N LYS A 126 -16.21 1.82 15.93
CA LYS A 126 -15.06 0.99 16.35
C LYS A 126 -14.23 0.47 15.18
N LYS A 127 -14.68 0.69 13.96
CA LYS A 127 -14.05 0.13 12.75
C LYS A 127 -13.04 1.08 12.13
N LEU A 128 -11.95 0.51 11.67
CA LEU A 128 -10.89 1.20 10.95
C LEU A 128 -11.18 1.25 9.44
N ILE A 129 -10.76 2.33 8.80
CA ILE A 129 -10.87 2.51 7.34
C ILE A 129 -9.50 2.98 6.86
N VAL A 130 -8.91 2.25 5.93
CA VAL A 130 -7.62 2.67 5.33
C VAL A 130 -7.87 3.88 4.44
N LEU A 131 -7.06 4.91 4.64
CA LEU A 131 -6.98 6.10 3.81
C LEU A 131 -5.57 6.21 3.24
N ASP A 132 -5.45 6.29 1.93
CA ASP A 132 -4.18 6.28 1.26
C ASP A 132 -4.10 7.48 0.29
N TYR A 133 -3.02 8.27 0.38
CA TYR A 133 -2.83 9.48 -0.42
C TYR A 133 -2.19 9.14 -1.76
N LYS A 134 -2.66 9.79 -2.82
CA LYS A 134 -2.11 9.62 -4.16
C LYS A 134 -1.93 10.97 -4.84
N THR A 135 -0.72 11.26 -5.28
CA THR A 135 -0.43 12.44 -6.09
C THR A 135 -0.42 12.04 -7.56
N ARG A 136 -1.14 12.76 -8.39
CA ARG A 136 -1.20 12.52 -9.84
C ARG A 136 -1.01 13.83 -10.59
N GLY A 137 -0.36 13.75 -11.77
CA GLY A 137 -0.21 14.91 -12.65
C GLY A 137 -1.40 15.18 -13.58
N TYR A 138 -2.39 14.26 -13.63
CA TYR A 138 -3.52 14.32 -14.56
C TYR A 138 -4.81 13.84 -13.88
N PRO A 139 -6.01 14.24 -14.39
CA PRO A 139 -7.30 13.77 -13.92
C PRO A 139 -7.41 12.25 -13.86
N LEU A 140 -8.30 11.74 -13.01
CA LEU A 140 -8.53 10.31 -12.87
C LEU A 140 -9.18 9.75 -14.14
N LYS A 141 -8.75 8.54 -14.51
CA LYS A 141 -9.46 7.68 -15.46
C LYS A 141 -10.28 6.66 -14.68
N GLU A 142 -11.27 6.03 -15.31
CA GLU A 142 -12.16 5.04 -14.69
C GLU A 142 -11.41 3.91 -13.98
N ASP A 143 -10.29 3.45 -14.55
CA ASP A 143 -9.49 2.35 -14.02
C ASP A 143 -8.39 2.79 -13.05
N THR A 144 -8.20 4.09 -12.83
CA THR A 144 -7.07 4.62 -12.03
C THR A 144 -7.01 4.01 -10.63
N ALA A 145 -8.14 3.92 -9.95
CA ALA A 145 -8.21 3.40 -8.58
C ALA A 145 -7.93 1.89 -8.51
N GLU A 146 -8.23 1.15 -9.57
CA GLU A 146 -8.00 -0.32 -9.65
C GLU A 146 -6.52 -0.69 -9.52
N HIS A 147 -5.60 0.15 -9.95
CA HIS A 147 -4.15 -0.09 -9.81
C HIS A 147 -3.70 -0.20 -8.35
N TYR A 148 -4.45 0.37 -7.42
CA TYR A 148 -4.14 0.36 -5.99
C TYR A 148 -4.91 -0.71 -5.20
N ARG A 149 -5.89 -1.40 -5.82
CA ARG A 149 -6.77 -2.37 -5.16
C ARG A 149 -6.01 -3.45 -4.39
N LEU A 150 -4.98 -4.07 -4.98
CA LEU A 150 -4.21 -5.10 -4.29
C LEU A 150 -3.52 -4.56 -3.04
N GLN A 151 -2.92 -3.38 -3.13
CA GLN A 151 -2.25 -2.72 -2.00
C GLN A 151 -3.23 -2.53 -0.84
N GLN A 152 -4.40 -1.97 -1.11
CA GLN A 152 -5.40 -1.65 -0.10
C GLN A 152 -6.03 -2.90 0.50
N ASN A 153 -6.30 -3.92 -0.30
CA ASN A 153 -6.79 -5.20 0.19
C ASN A 153 -5.77 -5.89 1.11
N VAL A 154 -4.47 -5.78 0.82
CA VAL A 154 -3.41 -6.29 1.71
C VAL A 154 -3.40 -5.52 3.03
N TYR A 155 -3.56 -4.20 3.04
CA TYR A 155 -3.60 -3.42 4.27
C TYR A 155 -4.78 -3.82 5.16
N ASN A 156 -5.97 -3.95 4.57
CA ASN A 156 -7.16 -4.41 5.30
C ASN A 156 -7.02 -5.85 5.81
N PHE A 157 -6.45 -6.73 4.99
CA PHE A 157 -6.12 -8.10 5.42
C PHE A 157 -5.18 -8.10 6.63
N LEU A 158 -4.12 -7.29 6.60
CA LEU A 158 -3.16 -7.18 7.70
C LEU A 158 -3.80 -6.64 8.98
N LEU A 159 -4.62 -5.60 8.89
CA LEU A 159 -5.37 -5.06 10.03
C LEU A 159 -6.26 -6.14 10.65
N ARG A 160 -7.06 -6.85 9.85
CA ARG A 160 -7.93 -7.94 10.34
C ARG A 160 -7.14 -9.11 10.93
N LYS A 161 -5.97 -9.46 10.37
CA LYS A 161 -5.08 -10.50 10.94
C LYS A 161 -4.46 -10.10 12.27
N ASN A 162 -4.38 -8.82 12.56
CA ASN A 162 -3.94 -8.28 13.84
C ASN A 162 -5.11 -8.02 14.82
N GLY A 163 -6.35 -8.47 14.50
CA GLY A 163 -7.51 -8.38 15.38
C GLY A 163 -8.27 -7.05 15.32
N TYR A 164 -7.93 -6.15 14.39
CA TYR A 164 -8.68 -4.93 14.19
C TYR A 164 -9.91 -5.16 13.31
N GLU A 165 -11.04 -4.61 13.70
CA GLU A 165 -12.21 -4.53 12.85
C GLU A 165 -12.04 -3.43 11.81
N THR A 166 -12.30 -3.73 10.53
CA THR A 166 -12.29 -2.74 9.46
C THR A 166 -13.66 -2.65 8.80
N GLU A 167 -13.99 -1.50 8.21
CA GLU A 167 -15.10 -1.42 7.27
C GLU A 167 -14.80 -2.22 6.01
N ASP A 168 -15.85 -2.54 5.23
CA ASP A 168 -15.72 -3.27 3.97
C ASP A 168 -15.40 -2.35 2.77
N TYR A 169 -14.84 -1.20 3.06
CA TYR A 169 -14.34 -0.25 2.07
C TYR A 169 -13.11 0.49 2.60
N PHE A 170 -12.38 1.11 1.67
CA PHE A 170 -11.23 1.99 1.91
C PHE A 170 -11.36 3.24 1.05
N PHE A 171 -10.51 4.22 1.32
CA PHE A 171 -10.43 5.45 0.53
C PHE A 171 -9.06 5.64 -0.10
N LEU A 172 -9.08 6.14 -1.34
CA LEU A 172 -7.94 6.74 -2.00
C LEU A 172 -8.23 8.24 -2.13
N LEU A 173 -7.37 9.07 -1.55
CA LEU A 173 -7.45 10.52 -1.67
C LEU A 173 -6.41 10.99 -2.68
N PHE A 174 -6.90 11.41 -3.83
CA PHE A 174 -6.05 11.91 -4.91
C PHE A 174 -5.87 13.42 -4.81
N TYR A 175 -4.63 13.87 -4.99
CA TYR A 175 -4.24 15.26 -5.15
C TYR A 175 -3.80 15.45 -6.59
N ILE A 176 -4.49 16.34 -7.30
CA ILE A 176 -4.32 16.60 -8.75
C ILE A 176 -4.03 18.09 -8.91
N PRO A 177 -2.87 18.51 -9.48
CA PRO A 177 -2.59 19.93 -9.69
C PRO A 177 -3.59 20.51 -10.66
N ASN A 178 -4.16 21.66 -10.30
CA ASN A 178 -5.18 22.34 -11.08
C ASN A 178 -4.68 23.69 -11.62
N GLU A 179 -4.14 24.54 -10.75
CA GLU A 179 -3.82 25.92 -11.07
C GLU A 179 -2.53 26.39 -10.41
N VAL A 180 -1.85 27.33 -11.04
CA VAL A 180 -0.76 28.09 -10.42
C VAL A 180 -1.24 29.53 -10.20
N MET A 181 -1.26 29.96 -8.94
CA MET A 181 -1.65 31.31 -8.54
C MET A 181 -0.61 32.34 -8.96
N ALA A 182 -1.02 33.62 -9.01
CA ALA A 182 -0.10 34.73 -9.29
C ALA A 182 1.07 34.82 -8.30
N THR A 183 0.91 34.26 -7.08
CA THR A 183 1.94 34.14 -6.03
C THR A 183 2.93 33.01 -6.29
N GLY A 184 2.68 32.14 -7.29
CA GLY A 184 3.47 30.93 -7.56
C GLY A 184 3.04 29.70 -6.78
N GLU A 185 2.01 29.78 -5.94
CA GLU A 185 1.44 28.64 -5.24
C GLU A 185 0.71 27.72 -6.21
N ILE A 186 0.85 26.40 -6.02
CA ILE A 186 0.14 25.40 -6.82
C ILE A 186 -1.08 24.93 -6.02
N ILE A 187 -2.24 25.11 -6.64
CA ILE A 187 -3.51 24.62 -6.10
C ILE A 187 -3.76 23.21 -6.61
N PHE A 188 -4.15 22.33 -5.69
CA PHE A 188 -4.52 20.95 -5.98
C PHE A 188 -6.02 20.76 -5.79
N ASP A 189 -6.67 20.15 -6.76
CA ASP A 189 -7.98 19.54 -6.56
C ASP A 189 -7.82 18.23 -5.80
N THR A 190 -8.81 17.91 -4.96
CA THR A 190 -8.85 16.64 -4.25
C THR A 190 -10.04 15.81 -4.68
N GLU A 191 -9.81 14.52 -4.87
CA GLU A 191 -10.85 13.55 -5.20
C GLU A 191 -10.74 12.33 -4.31
N LEU A 192 -11.81 12.06 -3.54
CA LEU A 192 -11.92 10.92 -2.66
C LEU A 192 -12.64 9.78 -3.36
N VAL A 193 -11.93 8.70 -3.63
CA VAL A 193 -12.49 7.51 -4.26
C VAL A 193 -12.69 6.43 -3.21
N LYS A 194 -13.94 6.00 -3.04
CA LYS A 194 -14.33 4.89 -2.17
C LYS A 194 -14.33 3.59 -2.96
N MET A 195 -13.67 2.56 -2.43
CA MET A 195 -13.59 1.25 -3.06
C MET A 195 -13.88 0.15 -2.05
N GLU A 196 -14.49 -0.93 -2.51
CA GLU A 196 -14.77 -2.12 -1.70
C GLU A 196 -13.48 -2.91 -1.38
N VAL A 197 -13.44 -3.44 -0.16
CA VAL A 197 -12.37 -4.31 0.34
C VAL A 197 -12.65 -5.77 -0.06
N ASP A 198 -11.65 -6.41 -0.64
CA ASP A 198 -11.64 -7.85 -0.87
C ASP A 198 -10.42 -8.51 -0.16
N VAL A 199 -10.60 -8.87 1.10
CA VAL A 199 -9.55 -9.57 1.86
C VAL A 199 -9.30 -10.98 1.34
N LYS A 200 -10.29 -11.62 0.67
CA LYS A 200 -10.12 -12.96 0.07
C LYS A 200 -9.15 -12.88 -1.11
N MET A 201 -9.20 -11.80 -1.87
CA MET A 201 -8.21 -11.52 -2.92
C MET A 201 -6.79 -11.44 -2.33
N ALA A 202 -6.59 -10.67 -1.25
CA ALA A 202 -5.29 -10.54 -0.61
C ALA A 202 -4.77 -11.88 -0.08
N GLU A 203 -5.63 -12.67 0.56
CA GLU A 203 -5.28 -14.01 1.06
C GLU A 203 -4.95 -14.97 -0.09
N SER A 204 -5.71 -14.94 -1.18
CA SER A 204 -5.45 -15.74 -2.38
C SER A 204 -4.10 -15.40 -3.00
N MET A 205 -3.80 -14.10 -3.12
CA MET A 205 -2.50 -13.64 -3.64
C MET A 205 -1.33 -14.05 -2.74
N TRP A 206 -1.49 -13.97 -1.42
CA TRP A 206 -0.53 -14.49 -0.46
C TRP A 206 -0.27 -15.99 -0.64
N LYS A 207 -1.32 -16.80 -0.72
CA LYS A 207 -1.21 -18.26 -0.93
C LYS A 207 -0.54 -18.59 -2.27
N LYS A 208 -0.92 -17.89 -3.35
CA LYS A 208 -0.29 -18.03 -4.68
C LYS A 208 1.21 -17.70 -4.63
N ALA A 209 1.57 -16.59 -3.97
CA ALA A 209 2.96 -16.18 -3.82
C ALA A 209 3.80 -17.24 -3.10
N LEU A 210 3.33 -17.77 -1.98
CA LEU A 210 4.04 -18.81 -1.25
C LEU A 210 4.12 -20.13 -2.03
N LYS A 211 3.06 -20.50 -2.76
CA LYS A 211 3.09 -21.68 -3.63
C LYS A 211 4.17 -21.55 -4.72
N LEU A 212 4.25 -20.38 -5.35
CA LEU A 212 5.25 -20.07 -6.37
C LEU A 212 6.67 -20.13 -5.79
N LEU A 213 6.90 -19.51 -4.64
CA LEU A 213 8.22 -19.44 -4.00
C LEU A 213 8.73 -20.80 -3.50
N ASN A 214 7.84 -21.69 -3.11
CA ASN A 214 8.21 -23.06 -2.71
C ASN A 214 8.36 -24.02 -3.92
N GLY A 215 8.08 -23.54 -5.12
CA GLY A 215 8.25 -24.30 -6.38
C GLY A 215 9.57 -24.00 -7.10
N LYS A 216 9.72 -24.59 -8.27
CA LYS A 216 10.84 -24.29 -9.17
C LYS A 216 10.72 -22.87 -9.73
N CYS A 217 11.86 -22.28 -10.09
CA CYS A 217 11.86 -20.99 -10.80
C CYS A 217 11.01 -21.07 -12.07
N PRO A 218 10.05 -20.16 -12.29
CA PRO A 218 9.27 -20.13 -13.52
C PRO A 218 10.15 -20.00 -14.76
N SER A 219 9.79 -20.70 -15.84
CA SER A 219 10.50 -20.65 -17.14
C SER A 219 10.23 -19.36 -17.89
N ASP A 220 8.99 -18.84 -17.81
CA ASP A 220 8.56 -17.67 -18.55
C ASP A 220 9.27 -16.42 -18.07
N SER A 221 9.93 -15.72 -18.98
CA SER A 221 10.71 -14.53 -18.69
C SER A 221 10.12 -13.30 -19.37
N CYS A 222 10.15 -12.15 -18.69
CA CYS A 222 9.91 -10.86 -19.30
C CYS A 222 11.22 -10.25 -19.81
N GLU A 223 11.13 -9.08 -20.47
CA GLU A 223 12.29 -8.32 -20.97
C GLU A 223 13.41 -8.10 -19.93
N TRP A 224 13.02 -7.91 -18.66
CA TRP A 224 13.96 -7.64 -17.55
C TRP A 224 14.76 -8.88 -17.12
N CYS A 225 14.15 -10.06 -17.13
CA CYS A 225 14.78 -11.27 -16.61
C CYS A 225 15.15 -12.28 -17.69
N LYS A 226 15.04 -11.91 -18.97
CA LYS A 226 15.50 -12.73 -20.09
C LYS A 226 17.00 -13.00 -19.97
N GLY A 227 17.40 -14.26 -20.01
CA GLY A 227 18.80 -14.67 -19.86
C GLY A 227 19.34 -14.70 -18.43
N ARG A 228 18.47 -14.59 -17.40
CA ARG A 228 18.83 -14.67 -15.98
C ARG A 228 18.46 -16.02 -15.37
#